data_6025a98ca75f5d492a8529b2bcfdc8a7
#
_entry.id   6025a98ca75f5d492a8529b2bcfdc8a7
#
_cell.length_a   1.000
_cell.length_b   1.000
_cell.length_c   1.000
_cell.angle_alpha   90.00
_cell.angle_beta   90.00
_cell.angle_gamma   90.00
#
_symmetry.space_group_name_H-M   'P 1'
#
loop_
_entity.id
_entity.type
_entity.pdbx_description
1 polymer ?
#
loop_
_entity_poly.entity_id
_entity_poly.type
_entity_poly.pdbx_seq_one_letter_code
_entity_poly.pdbx_strand_id
1 'polypeptide(L)'
;MYIEILIFSAIILFLFAYSGRINTSKFSQDNTVYLKKLKEDDWDFYVKAKYGDNVDPDVLFNKRLRNGLIAMGAILFLFISELSYIYIIVSILAGFFVFKMDYINIRNFYKRHLHEIDVLLPYYLKGLEILIQHYTVPVALAKSVNDAPEIFKEGLNQLVADINAGDSTIE
;
A
#
# COMPACT_ATOMS: atom_id res chain seq x y z
N MET A 1 35.17 -6.23 -22.63
CA MET A 1 34.29 -7.18 -23.34
C MET A 1 33.19 -7.77 -22.44
N TYR A 2 33.52 -8.41 -21.31
CA TYR A 2 32.47 -8.96 -20.40
C TYR A 2 31.58 -7.89 -19.75
N ILE A 3 32.13 -6.76 -19.36
CA ILE A 3 31.37 -5.65 -18.72
C ILE A 3 30.37 -5.03 -19.71
N GLU A 4 30.72 -4.87 -20.97
CA GLU A 4 29.82 -4.31 -21.99
C GLU A 4 28.66 -5.25 -22.29
N ILE A 5 28.89 -6.57 -22.35
CA ILE A 5 27.84 -7.59 -22.52
C ILE A 5 26.91 -7.57 -21.28
N LEU A 6 27.48 -7.39 -20.10
CA LEU A 6 26.77 -7.34 -18.84
C LEU A 6 25.85 -6.10 -18.76
N ILE A 7 26.36 -4.94 -19.16
CA ILE A 7 25.57 -3.70 -19.21
C ILE A 7 24.47 -3.80 -20.27
N PHE A 8 24.78 -4.33 -21.47
CA PHE A 8 23.83 -4.43 -22.56
C PHE A 8 22.67 -5.39 -22.23
N SER A 9 22.97 -6.51 -21.61
CA SER A 9 21.95 -7.46 -21.18
C SER A 9 21.15 -6.97 -19.95
N ALA A 10 21.74 -6.16 -19.06
CA ALA A 10 21.01 -5.48 -17.99
C ALA A 10 20.01 -4.48 -18.56
N ILE A 11 20.41 -3.70 -19.57
CA ILE A 11 19.51 -2.78 -20.28
C ILE A 11 18.38 -3.53 -20.96
N ILE A 12 18.64 -4.65 -21.62
CA ILE A 12 17.62 -5.47 -22.27
C ILE A 12 16.64 -6.04 -21.23
N LEU A 13 17.12 -6.58 -20.10
CA LEU A 13 16.28 -7.06 -19.02
C LEU A 13 15.41 -5.94 -18.43
N PHE A 14 16.00 -4.77 -18.21
CA PHE A 14 15.28 -3.61 -17.72
C PHE A 14 14.20 -3.14 -18.71
N LEU A 15 14.52 -3.05 -20.01
CA LEU A 15 13.56 -2.73 -21.06
C LEU A 15 12.46 -3.79 -21.17
N PHE A 16 12.79 -5.05 -21.02
CA PHE A 16 11.81 -6.15 -21.06
C PHE A 16 10.87 -6.10 -19.84
N ALA A 17 11.40 -5.80 -18.66
CA ALA A 17 10.64 -5.62 -17.43
C ALA A 17 9.75 -4.37 -17.50
N TYR A 18 10.26 -3.27 -18.06
CA TYR A 18 9.54 -2.01 -18.21
C TYR A 18 8.48 -2.06 -19.32
N SER A 19 8.71 -2.83 -20.37
CA SER A 19 7.78 -2.95 -21.52
C SER A 19 6.44 -3.63 -21.19
N GLY A 20 6.23 -4.08 -19.94
CA GLY A 20 5.00 -4.74 -19.50
C GLY A 20 4.76 -6.13 -20.14
N ARG A 21 5.72 -6.65 -20.93
CA ARG A 21 5.60 -7.97 -21.58
C ARG A 21 5.70 -9.14 -20.60
N ILE A 22 6.25 -8.91 -19.40
CA ILE A 22 6.17 -9.90 -18.31
C ILE A 22 4.73 -9.83 -17.75
N ASN A 23 3.85 -10.62 -18.33
CA ASN A 23 2.46 -10.66 -17.90
C ASN A 23 2.31 -11.55 -16.66
N THR A 24 2.65 -10.97 -15.50
CA THR A 24 2.54 -11.63 -14.20
C THR A 24 1.08 -11.93 -13.85
N SER A 25 0.11 -11.27 -14.48
CA SER A 25 -1.32 -11.55 -14.25
C SER A 25 -1.71 -12.92 -14.80
N LYS A 26 -1.22 -13.32 -15.98
CA LYS A 26 -1.45 -14.68 -16.51
C LYS A 26 -0.74 -15.73 -15.65
N PHE A 27 0.51 -15.48 -15.26
CA PHE A 27 1.25 -16.39 -14.38
C PHE A 27 0.56 -16.52 -13.01
N SER A 28 0.01 -15.44 -12.49
CA SER A 28 -0.78 -15.42 -11.25
C SER A 28 -2.09 -16.21 -11.40
N GLN A 29 -2.79 -16.09 -12.52
CA GLN A 29 -4.03 -16.84 -12.78
C GLN A 29 -3.78 -18.34 -12.91
N ASP A 30 -2.71 -18.75 -13.59
CA ASP A 30 -2.38 -20.17 -13.78
C ASP A 30 -1.88 -20.84 -12.49
N ASN A 31 -1.28 -20.08 -11.57
CA ASN A 31 -0.71 -20.57 -10.32
C ASN A 31 -1.41 -20.05 -9.05
N THR A 32 -2.70 -19.73 -9.14
CA THR A 32 -3.47 -19.11 -8.06
C THR A 32 -3.41 -19.87 -6.72
N VAL A 33 -3.36 -21.20 -6.75
CA VAL A 33 -3.34 -22.04 -5.54
C VAL A 33 -2.05 -21.82 -4.73
N TYR A 34 -0.89 -21.74 -5.41
CA TYR A 34 0.40 -21.57 -4.76
C TYR A 34 0.65 -20.11 -4.38
N LEU A 35 0.23 -19.18 -5.22
CA LEU A 35 0.42 -17.73 -5.00
C LEU A 35 -0.50 -17.18 -3.92
N LYS A 36 -1.71 -17.74 -3.75
CA LYS A 36 -2.58 -17.40 -2.62
C LYS A 36 -1.95 -17.68 -1.26
N LYS A 37 -1.07 -18.69 -1.16
CA LYS A 37 -0.31 -18.97 0.08
C LYS A 37 0.78 -17.93 0.38
N LEU A 38 1.23 -17.18 -0.64
CA LEU A 38 2.21 -16.09 -0.47
C LEU A 38 1.56 -14.74 -0.13
N LYS A 39 0.25 -14.62 -0.41
CA LYS A 39 -0.54 -13.43 -0.07
C LYS A 39 -0.87 -13.52 1.42
N GLU A 40 -0.61 -12.46 2.15
CA GLU A 40 -0.97 -12.35 3.56
C GLU A 40 -2.49 -12.20 3.69
N ASP A 41 -3.08 -12.80 4.72
CA ASP A 41 -4.54 -12.81 4.94
C ASP A 41 -5.10 -11.39 5.15
N ASP A 42 -4.30 -10.50 5.70
CA ASP A 42 -4.64 -9.11 5.98
C ASP A 42 -4.26 -8.11 4.85
N TRP A 43 -3.68 -8.61 3.74
CA TRP A 43 -3.26 -7.78 2.62
C TRP A 43 -4.37 -6.93 2.04
N ASP A 44 -5.53 -7.55 1.75
CA ASP A 44 -6.66 -6.88 1.12
C ASP A 44 -7.21 -5.75 2.00
N PHE A 45 -7.26 -5.99 3.31
CA PHE A 45 -7.65 -5.00 4.30
C PHE A 45 -6.71 -3.78 4.29
N TYR A 46 -5.39 -3.98 4.37
CA TYR A 46 -4.44 -2.88 4.39
C TYR A 46 -4.38 -2.09 3.08
N VAL A 47 -4.55 -2.77 1.94
CA VAL A 47 -4.62 -2.09 0.64
C VAL A 47 -5.84 -1.19 0.56
N LYS A 48 -7.01 -1.70 0.93
CA LYS A 48 -8.25 -0.90 0.95
C LYS A 48 -8.18 0.24 1.95
N ALA A 49 -7.62 0.01 3.12
CA ALA A 49 -7.43 1.04 4.14
C ALA A 49 -6.51 2.19 3.68
N LYS A 50 -5.54 1.90 2.79
CA LYS A 50 -4.60 2.92 2.29
C LYS A 50 -5.06 3.61 1.01
N TYR A 51 -5.67 2.86 0.08
CA TYR A 51 -5.94 3.33 -1.28
C TYR A 51 -7.44 3.47 -1.58
N GLY A 52 -8.30 3.08 -0.62
CA GLY A 52 -9.75 3.05 -0.81
C GLY A 52 -10.24 1.82 -1.58
N ASP A 53 -11.56 1.70 -1.73
CA ASP A 53 -12.20 0.56 -2.39
C ASP A 53 -12.04 0.54 -3.93
N ASN A 54 -11.60 1.65 -4.52
CA ASN A 54 -11.42 1.76 -5.97
C ASN A 54 -10.19 1.02 -6.51
N VAL A 55 -9.32 0.52 -5.62
CA VAL A 55 -8.07 -0.16 -6.01
C VAL A 55 -8.20 -1.65 -5.75
N ASP A 56 -8.00 -2.45 -6.80
CA ASP A 56 -7.98 -3.90 -6.71
C ASP A 56 -6.69 -4.40 -6.01
N PRO A 57 -6.81 -5.06 -4.84
CA PRO A 57 -5.68 -5.62 -4.10
C PRO A 57 -4.85 -6.64 -4.90
N ASP A 58 -5.49 -7.37 -5.83
CA ASP A 58 -4.82 -8.38 -6.64
C ASP A 58 -3.89 -7.75 -7.68
N VAL A 59 -4.25 -6.58 -8.21
CA VAL A 59 -3.37 -5.82 -9.12
C VAL A 59 -2.10 -5.37 -8.41
N LEU A 60 -2.22 -4.88 -7.17
CA LEU A 60 -1.07 -4.48 -6.36
C LEU A 60 -0.23 -5.68 -5.93
N PHE A 61 -0.86 -6.81 -5.60
CA PHE A 61 -0.16 -8.05 -5.31
C PHE A 61 0.66 -8.53 -6.50
N ASN A 62 0.10 -8.52 -7.72
CA ASN A 62 0.80 -8.87 -8.93
C ASN A 62 1.98 -7.93 -9.23
N LYS A 63 1.81 -6.62 -8.98
CA LYS A 63 2.90 -5.64 -9.09
C LYS A 63 4.04 -5.95 -8.10
N ARG A 64 3.71 -6.26 -6.87
CA ARG A 64 4.63 -6.65 -5.81
C ARG A 64 5.40 -7.93 -6.17
N LEU A 65 4.70 -8.95 -6.68
CA LEU A 65 5.30 -10.20 -7.17
C LEU A 65 6.28 -9.94 -8.31
N ARG A 66 5.88 -9.12 -9.28
CA ARG A 66 6.74 -8.71 -10.40
C ARG A 66 8.01 -8.01 -9.92
N ASN A 67 7.88 -7.06 -8.99
CA ASN A 67 9.03 -6.32 -8.46
C ASN A 67 10.03 -7.26 -7.76
N GLY A 68 9.53 -8.22 -6.97
CA GLY A 68 10.37 -9.25 -6.34
C GLY A 68 11.10 -10.12 -7.35
N LEU A 69 10.41 -10.56 -8.41
CA LEU A 69 11.03 -11.36 -9.49
C LEU A 69 12.07 -10.57 -10.28
N ILE A 70 11.82 -9.29 -10.55
CA ILE A 70 12.78 -8.40 -11.22
C ILE A 70 14.04 -8.23 -10.36
N ALA A 71 13.88 -7.98 -9.05
CA ALA A 71 15.00 -7.84 -8.13
C ALA A 71 15.85 -9.12 -8.05
N MET A 72 15.19 -10.28 -7.96
CA MET A 72 15.86 -11.58 -8.01
C MET A 72 16.63 -11.78 -9.31
N GLY A 73 16.00 -11.51 -10.47
CA GLY A 73 16.62 -11.62 -11.78
C GLY A 73 17.81 -10.68 -11.96
N ALA A 74 17.69 -9.43 -11.48
CA ALA A 74 18.76 -8.44 -11.57
C ALA A 74 20.02 -8.88 -10.81
N ILE A 75 19.86 -9.44 -9.60
CA ILE A 75 20.98 -9.93 -8.81
C ILE A 75 21.61 -11.17 -9.46
N LEU A 76 20.80 -12.15 -9.89
CA LEU A 76 21.30 -13.32 -10.61
C LEU A 76 22.10 -12.91 -11.85
N PHE A 77 21.63 -11.87 -12.53
CA PHE A 77 22.27 -11.36 -13.72
C PHE A 77 23.63 -10.70 -13.44
N LEU A 78 23.75 -9.93 -12.35
CA LEU A 78 25.01 -9.29 -11.96
C LEU A 78 26.12 -10.32 -11.65
N PHE A 79 25.76 -11.49 -11.13
CA PHE A 79 26.69 -12.53 -10.73
C PHE A 79 26.76 -13.72 -11.70
N ILE A 80 26.29 -13.54 -12.96
CA ILE A 80 26.25 -14.62 -13.96
C ILE A 80 27.64 -15.16 -14.34
N SER A 81 28.66 -14.32 -14.19
CA SER A 81 30.05 -14.70 -14.49
C SER A 81 30.70 -15.54 -13.39
N GLU A 82 30.17 -15.50 -12.18
CA GLU A 82 30.67 -16.21 -10.99
C GLU A 82 29.51 -16.94 -10.30
N LEU A 83 28.87 -17.87 -11.00
CA LEU A 83 27.76 -18.65 -10.47
C LEU A 83 28.21 -19.54 -9.30
N SER A 84 28.12 -18.99 -8.09
CA SER A 84 28.27 -19.73 -6.86
C SER A 84 26.89 -19.93 -6.20
N TYR A 85 26.70 -21.04 -5.50
CA TYR A 85 25.46 -21.32 -4.73
C TYR A 85 25.10 -20.18 -3.76
N ILE A 86 26.10 -19.47 -3.25
CA ILE A 86 25.92 -18.33 -2.34
C ILE A 86 25.15 -17.19 -3.04
N TYR A 87 25.50 -16.85 -4.28
CA TYR A 87 24.83 -15.77 -5.04
C TYR A 87 23.39 -16.12 -5.40
N ILE A 88 23.10 -17.40 -5.65
CA ILE A 88 21.72 -17.87 -5.88
C ILE A 88 20.89 -17.66 -4.63
N ILE A 89 21.41 -18.06 -3.45
CA ILE A 89 20.70 -17.86 -2.17
C ILE A 89 20.49 -16.37 -1.89
N VAL A 90 21.51 -15.53 -2.06
CA VAL A 90 21.41 -14.08 -1.87
C VAL A 90 20.36 -13.45 -2.79
N SER A 91 20.32 -13.88 -4.06
CA SER A 91 19.33 -13.41 -5.03
C SER A 91 17.89 -13.75 -4.61
N ILE A 92 17.64 -14.98 -4.14
CA ILE A 92 16.31 -15.40 -3.66
C ILE A 92 15.93 -14.59 -2.43
N LEU A 93 16.83 -14.41 -1.47
CA LEU A 93 16.58 -13.62 -0.26
C LEU A 93 16.28 -12.16 -0.60
N ALA A 94 17.03 -11.56 -1.52
CA ALA A 94 16.79 -10.17 -1.94
C ALA A 94 15.45 -10.00 -2.67
N GLY A 95 15.11 -10.91 -3.58
CA GLY A 95 13.81 -10.91 -4.25
C GLY A 95 12.64 -11.04 -3.26
N PHE A 96 12.81 -11.93 -2.27
CA PHE A 96 11.82 -12.08 -1.19
C PHE A 96 11.72 -10.84 -0.31
N PHE A 97 12.85 -10.20 0.00
CA PHE A 97 12.87 -8.95 0.76
C PHE A 97 12.13 -7.82 0.04
N VAL A 98 12.42 -7.60 -1.25
CA VAL A 98 11.71 -6.61 -2.07
C VAL A 98 10.22 -6.92 -2.14
N PHE A 99 9.85 -8.19 -2.31
CA PHE A 99 8.46 -8.64 -2.29
C PHE A 99 7.77 -8.31 -0.95
N LYS A 100 8.41 -8.52 0.19
CA LYS A 100 7.84 -8.23 1.52
C LYS A 100 7.82 -6.74 1.86
N MET A 101 8.70 -5.95 1.28
CA MET A 101 8.85 -4.52 1.59
C MET A 101 7.58 -3.72 1.33
N ASP A 102 6.88 -3.99 0.23
CA ASP A 102 5.61 -3.30 -0.09
C ASP A 102 4.52 -3.60 0.94
N TYR A 103 4.42 -4.85 1.40
CA TYR A 103 3.49 -5.22 2.47
C TYR A 103 3.82 -4.50 3.79
N ILE A 104 5.09 -4.52 4.18
CA ILE A 104 5.55 -3.86 5.41
C ILE A 104 5.26 -2.36 5.35
N ASN A 105 5.48 -1.72 4.21
CA ASN A 105 5.22 -0.29 4.01
C ASN A 105 3.73 0.05 4.14
N ILE A 106 2.84 -0.74 3.53
CA ILE A 106 1.39 -0.51 3.60
C ILE A 106 0.87 -0.75 5.03
N ARG A 107 1.31 -1.84 5.66
CA ARG A 107 0.98 -2.15 7.06
C ARG A 107 1.46 -1.07 8.03
N ASN A 108 2.69 -0.58 7.85
CA ASN A 108 3.25 0.47 8.71
C ASN A 108 2.56 1.82 8.49
N PHE A 109 2.11 2.10 7.26
CA PHE A 109 1.28 3.26 6.97
C PHE A 109 -0.02 3.21 7.77
N TYR A 110 -0.75 2.09 7.70
CA TYR A 110 -1.99 1.90 8.44
C TYR A 110 -1.79 2.03 9.96
N LYS A 111 -0.75 1.36 10.51
CA LYS A 111 -0.47 1.45 11.94
C LYS A 111 -0.13 2.87 12.42
N ARG A 112 0.60 3.64 11.62
CA ARG A 112 0.91 5.03 11.94
C ARG A 112 -0.35 5.89 11.90
N HIS A 113 -1.21 5.72 10.90
CA HIS A 113 -2.47 6.43 10.80
C HIS A 113 -3.40 6.12 11.97
N LEU A 114 -3.51 4.84 12.34
CA LEU A 114 -4.31 4.42 13.48
C LEU A 114 -3.79 5.03 14.78
N HIS A 115 -2.47 4.99 14.99
CA HIS A 115 -1.85 5.61 16.18
C HIS A 115 -2.09 7.13 16.23
N GLU A 116 -2.02 7.81 15.10
CA GLU A 116 -2.30 9.24 15.00
C GLU A 116 -3.76 9.56 15.37
N ILE A 117 -4.70 8.74 14.88
CA ILE A 117 -6.11 8.83 15.26
C ILE A 117 -6.27 8.64 16.78
N ASP A 118 -5.70 7.59 17.34
CA ASP A 118 -5.81 7.27 18.77
C ASP A 118 -5.27 8.39 19.66
N VAL A 119 -4.24 9.08 19.23
CA VAL A 119 -3.67 10.22 19.99
C VAL A 119 -4.49 11.48 19.82
N LEU A 120 -4.95 11.81 18.62
CA LEU A 120 -5.61 13.09 18.34
C LEU A 120 -7.10 13.08 18.67
N LEU A 121 -7.75 11.92 18.57
CA LEU A 121 -9.21 11.81 18.78
C LEU A 121 -9.67 12.30 20.14
N PRO A 122 -9.03 11.97 21.28
CA PRO A 122 -9.47 12.46 22.58
C PRO A 122 -9.43 13.99 22.72
N TYR A 123 -8.42 14.62 22.11
CA TYR A 123 -8.31 16.09 22.12
C TYR A 123 -9.38 16.73 21.26
N TYR A 124 -9.63 16.18 20.08
CA TYR A 124 -10.71 16.65 19.20
C TYR A 124 -12.07 16.50 19.86
N LEU A 125 -12.36 15.36 20.50
CA LEU A 125 -13.63 15.13 21.19
C LEU A 125 -13.86 16.10 22.35
N LYS A 126 -12.82 16.47 23.10
CA LYS A 126 -12.94 17.51 24.15
C LYS A 126 -13.29 18.88 23.58
N GLY A 127 -12.70 19.25 22.46
CA GLY A 127 -13.06 20.48 21.75
C GLY A 127 -14.50 20.46 21.26
N LEU A 128 -14.94 19.36 20.69
CA LEU A 128 -16.30 19.15 20.23
C LEU A 128 -17.32 19.17 21.41
N GLU A 129 -16.97 18.55 22.54
CA GLU A 129 -17.79 18.57 23.76
C GLU A 129 -18.10 20.01 24.24
N ILE A 130 -17.11 20.89 24.20
CA ILE A 130 -17.27 22.30 24.53
C ILE A 130 -18.23 22.98 23.54
N LEU A 131 -18.08 22.70 22.25
CA LEU A 131 -18.94 23.28 21.22
C LEU A 131 -20.42 22.84 21.38
N ILE A 132 -20.66 21.58 21.70
CA ILE A 132 -22.01 21.02 21.89
C ILE A 132 -22.73 21.64 23.09
N GLN A 133 -22.03 22.15 24.11
CA GLN A 133 -22.64 22.86 25.23
C GLN A 133 -23.25 24.20 24.82
N HIS A 134 -22.79 24.80 23.71
CA HIS A 134 -23.21 26.13 23.26
C HIS A 134 -24.00 26.11 21.95
N TYR A 135 -23.88 25.04 21.16
CA TYR A 135 -24.49 24.91 19.82
C TYR A 135 -25.21 23.57 19.67
N THR A 136 -26.17 23.52 18.76
CA THR A 136 -26.76 22.22 18.36
C THR A 136 -25.68 21.32 17.70
N VAL A 137 -25.85 20.02 17.79
CA VAL A 137 -24.87 19.04 17.28
C VAL A 137 -24.43 19.30 15.82
N PRO A 138 -25.35 19.55 14.86
CA PRO A 138 -24.96 19.86 13.48
C PRO A 138 -24.07 21.12 13.36
N VAL A 139 -24.43 22.18 14.10
CA VAL A 139 -23.67 23.42 14.09
C VAL A 139 -22.32 23.27 14.79
N ALA A 140 -22.28 22.53 15.89
CA ALA A 140 -21.02 22.22 16.59
C ALA A 140 -20.05 21.43 15.70
N LEU A 141 -20.55 20.43 15.00
CA LEU A 141 -19.77 19.65 14.03
C LEU A 141 -19.23 20.54 12.90
N ALA A 142 -20.09 21.35 12.28
CA ALA A 142 -19.66 22.24 11.21
C ALA A 142 -18.58 23.25 11.67
N LYS A 143 -18.68 23.77 12.88
CA LYS A 143 -17.65 24.66 13.46
C LYS A 143 -16.37 23.92 13.80
N SER A 144 -16.45 22.69 14.29
CA SER A 144 -15.29 21.90 14.69
C SER A 144 -14.38 21.50 13.54
N VAL A 145 -14.88 21.49 12.30
CA VAL A 145 -14.06 21.17 11.08
C VAL A 145 -12.86 22.10 10.97
N ASN A 146 -13.02 23.38 11.29
CA ASN A 146 -11.95 24.37 11.15
C ASN A 146 -10.75 24.07 12.06
N ASP A 147 -11.04 23.60 13.28
CA ASP A 147 -10.06 23.32 14.33
C ASP A 147 -9.65 21.83 14.36
N ALA A 148 -10.26 21.01 13.51
CA ALA A 148 -9.99 19.57 13.46
C ALA A 148 -8.58 19.28 12.89
N PRO A 149 -7.89 18.27 13.43
CA PRO A 149 -6.70 17.72 12.79
C PRO A 149 -6.96 17.33 11.34
N GLU A 150 -5.94 17.48 10.48
CA GLU A 150 -6.05 17.19 9.03
C GLU A 150 -6.60 15.79 8.74
N ILE A 151 -6.21 14.81 9.58
CA ILE A 151 -6.65 13.41 9.44
C ILE A 151 -8.17 13.23 9.57
N PHE A 152 -8.87 14.15 10.26
CA PHE A 152 -10.33 14.08 10.45
C PHE A 152 -11.10 14.97 9.50
N LYS A 153 -10.45 15.97 8.88
CA LYS A 153 -11.15 17.01 8.08
C LYS A 153 -11.96 16.45 6.94
N GLU A 154 -11.43 15.49 6.20
CA GLU A 154 -12.12 14.90 5.05
C GLU A 154 -13.42 14.20 5.49
N GLY A 155 -13.33 13.30 6.49
CA GLY A 155 -14.50 12.60 7.03
C GLY A 155 -15.52 13.54 7.69
N LEU A 156 -15.05 14.58 8.38
CA LEU A 156 -15.93 15.57 9.00
C LEU A 156 -16.63 16.43 7.95
N ASN A 157 -15.96 16.84 6.88
CA ASN A 157 -16.58 17.58 5.78
C ASN A 157 -17.67 16.74 5.11
N GLN A 158 -17.42 15.46 4.89
CA GLN A 158 -18.40 14.55 4.34
C GLN A 158 -19.61 14.40 5.28
N LEU A 159 -19.36 14.17 6.57
CA LEU A 159 -20.41 14.07 7.59
C LEU A 159 -21.26 15.34 7.65
N VAL A 160 -20.65 16.52 7.62
CA VAL A 160 -21.38 17.80 7.62
C VAL A 160 -22.20 17.98 6.33
N ALA A 161 -21.67 17.53 5.18
CA ALA A 161 -22.41 17.56 3.92
C ALA A 161 -23.64 16.64 3.97
N ASP A 162 -23.49 15.43 4.51
CA ASP A 162 -24.57 14.44 4.63
C ASP A 162 -25.68 14.96 5.59
N ILE A 163 -25.29 15.58 6.73
CA ILE A 163 -26.23 16.21 7.65
C ILE A 163 -27.01 17.34 6.97
N ASN A 164 -26.31 18.17 6.17
CA ASN A 164 -26.95 19.28 5.45
C ASN A 164 -27.85 18.80 4.30
N ALA A 165 -27.55 17.64 3.71
CA ALA A 165 -28.39 17.01 2.70
C ALA A 165 -29.66 16.35 3.29
N GLY A 166 -29.75 16.25 4.62
CA GLY A 166 -30.88 15.64 5.32
C GLY A 166 -30.81 14.13 5.42
N ASP A 167 -29.66 13.53 5.06
CA ASP A 167 -29.41 12.13 5.31
C ASP A 167 -29.26 11.89 6.82
N SER A 168 -30.08 10.97 7.35
CA SER A 168 -30.01 10.62 8.76
C SER A 168 -28.68 9.95 9.07
N THR A 169 -27.91 10.54 9.96
CA THR A 169 -26.63 10.02 10.45
C THR A 169 -26.75 8.79 11.36
N ILE A 170 -27.88 8.10 11.30
CA ILE A 170 -28.17 6.92 12.12
C ILE A 170 -28.55 5.78 11.20
N GLU A 171 -27.57 5.08 10.69
CA GLU A 171 -27.61 3.66 10.36
C GLU A 171 -26.46 2.93 11.05
#